data_1cc6f389828a1d714c1922c2d536bc31
#
_entry.id   1cc6f389828a1d714c1922c2d536bc31
#
_cell.length_a   1.000
_cell.length_b   1.000
_cell.length_c   1.000
_cell.angle_alpha   90.00
_cell.angle_beta   90.00
_cell.angle_gamma   90.00
#
_symmetry.space_group_name_H-M   'P 1'
#
loop_
_entity.id
_entity.type
_entity.pdbx_description
1 polymer ?
#
loop_
_entity_poly.entity_id
_entity_poly.type
_entity_poly.pdbx_seq_one_letter_code
_entity_poly.pdbx_strand_id
1 'polypeptide(L)'
;MDHSLPQPYSPPPEGHVSHSRLERVLRSGRFAITAELNPPDSADPADVYDAARPLGEVADAINATDASGANCHMSSIGISALLTRAGYSPVYQISCRDRNRIAIQGDVLGAAAMGVSNVLCLTGDGVGVGDQPGAKPVFDFDSLSLLRTIRTMRDERKFLSGRTITNPPLLFLGAAENPCIPPYEWRPERLAKKVEAGAEYIQTNYIYDVPLFEKFMARVRDLGLDKKVYILAGVGPLASARAARWMRSNVPGIHIPDAVIDRMEKAEKPGQEGKKICVELIQQMRDIAGVSGVHVMAYRKEHQVSEIIQESGVLASRKRA
;
A
#
# COMPACT_ATOMS: atom_id res chain seq x y z
N MET A 1 -17.48 14.65 21.16
CA MET A 1 -17.20 14.11 19.83
C MET A 1 -18.31 14.60 18.93
N ASP A 2 -17.98 15.36 17.92
CA ASP A 2 -18.95 15.86 16.94
C ASP A 2 -19.46 14.67 16.12
N HIS A 3 -20.74 14.33 16.33
CA HIS A 3 -21.44 13.26 15.60
C HIS A 3 -22.07 13.79 14.31
N SER A 4 -21.43 14.77 13.65
CA SER A 4 -21.88 15.22 12.34
C SER A 4 -22.01 14.01 11.40
N LEU A 5 -23.14 13.93 10.73
CA LEU A 5 -23.36 12.93 9.66
C LEU A 5 -22.24 13.04 8.64
N PRO A 6 -21.85 11.93 7.99
CA PRO A 6 -20.87 11.98 6.91
C PRO A 6 -21.29 13.05 5.90
N GLN A 7 -20.29 13.77 5.36
CA GLN A 7 -20.53 14.78 4.32
C GLN A 7 -21.34 14.15 3.17
N PRO A 8 -22.34 14.88 2.62
CA PRO A 8 -23.09 14.38 1.49
C PRO A 8 -22.16 14.11 0.31
N TYR A 9 -22.54 13.13 -0.53
CA TYR A 9 -21.78 12.81 -1.73
C TYR A 9 -21.55 14.08 -2.58
N SER A 10 -20.29 14.39 -2.85
CA SER A 10 -19.87 15.55 -3.62
C SER A 10 -18.82 15.15 -4.67
N PRO A 11 -18.71 15.87 -5.79
CA PRO A 11 -17.64 15.61 -6.75
C PRO A 11 -16.27 15.90 -6.13
N PRO A 12 -15.19 15.21 -6.57
CA PRO A 12 -13.85 15.49 -6.12
C PRO A 12 -13.39 16.88 -6.62
N PRO A 13 -12.32 17.44 -6.05
CA PRO A 13 -11.69 18.66 -6.56
C PRO A 13 -11.32 18.52 -8.04
N GLU A 14 -11.25 19.65 -8.77
CA GLU A 14 -10.85 19.67 -10.17
C GLU A 14 -9.49 18.98 -10.36
N GLY A 15 -9.38 18.14 -11.38
CA GLY A 15 -8.19 17.36 -11.69
C GLY A 15 -7.96 16.15 -10.78
N HIS A 16 -8.87 15.86 -9.83
CA HIS A 16 -8.79 14.70 -8.93
C HIS A 16 -9.90 13.69 -9.24
N VAL A 17 -9.67 12.44 -8.91
CA VAL A 17 -10.66 11.35 -9.03
C VAL A 17 -11.31 11.00 -7.71
N SER A 18 -10.75 11.49 -6.60
CA SER A 18 -11.19 11.19 -5.23
C SER A 18 -11.01 12.39 -4.28
N HIS A 19 -11.47 12.24 -3.06
CA HIS A 19 -11.19 13.19 -1.96
C HIS A 19 -9.92 12.84 -1.16
N SER A 20 -9.09 11.95 -1.70
CA SER A 20 -7.92 11.39 -1.01
C SER A 20 -6.86 12.45 -0.69
N ARG A 21 -6.35 12.41 0.55
CA ARG A 21 -5.15 13.16 0.93
C ARG A 21 -3.92 12.65 0.16
N LEU A 22 -3.82 11.33 -0.04
CA LEU A 22 -2.70 10.74 -0.79
C LEU A 22 -2.67 11.24 -2.24
N GLU A 23 -3.82 11.26 -2.91
CA GLU A 23 -3.92 11.79 -4.27
C GLU A 23 -3.47 13.26 -4.33
N ARG A 24 -3.96 14.10 -3.39
CA ARG A 24 -3.56 15.52 -3.35
C ARG A 24 -2.06 15.69 -3.16
N VAL A 25 -1.44 14.89 -2.27
CA VAL A 25 0.00 14.95 -2.03
C VAL A 25 0.78 14.56 -3.27
N LEU A 26 0.42 13.45 -3.92
CA LEU A 26 1.09 12.97 -5.12
C LEU A 26 0.94 13.94 -6.30
N ARG A 27 -0.26 14.45 -6.54
CA ARG A 27 -0.51 15.42 -7.62
C ARG A 27 0.19 16.77 -7.40
N SER A 28 0.46 17.14 -6.15
CA SER A 28 1.24 18.35 -5.84
C SER A 28 2.75 18.19 -6.09
N GLY A 29 3.22 17.01 -6.49
CA GLY A 29 4.65 16.71 -6.67
C GLY A 29 5.43 16.53 -5.37
N ARG A 30 4.75 16.51 -4.21
CA ARG A 30 5.41 16.24 -2.92
C ARG A 30 5.70 14.75 -2.77
N PHE A 31 6.84 14.44 -2.18
CA PHE A 31 7.22 13.07 -1.86
C PHE A 31 6.25 12.49 -0.81
N ALA A 32 5.44 11.50 -1.23
CA ALA A 32 4.40 10.92 -0.40
C ALA A 32 4.96 9.86 0.56
N ILE A 33 4.31 9.74 1.72
CA ILE A 33 4.64 8.72 2.71
C ILE A 33 3.36 7.95 3.03
N THR A 34 3.39 6.65 2.81
CA THR A 34 2.37 5.74 3.30
C THR A 34 2.98 4.76 4.29
N ALA A 35 2.20 4.33 5.27
CA ALA A 35 2.64 3.36 6.26
C ALA A 35 1.60 2.25 6.40
N GLU A 36 2.04 1.05 6.76
CA GLU A 36 1.17 -0.09 6.93
C GLU A 36 0.73 -0.21 8.39
N LEU A 37 -0.56 -0.41 8.60
CA LEU A 37 -1.16 -0.81 9.86
C LEU A 37 -1.63 -2.26 9.72
N ASN A 38 -1.11 -3.12 10.59
CA ASN A 38 -1.59 -4.48 10.67
C ASN A 38 -2.87 -4.54 11.50
N PRO A 39 -3.97 -5.06 10.96
CA PRO A 39 -5.21 -5.18 11.70
C PRO A 39 -5.03 -5.96 13.01
N PRO A 40 -5.62 -5.51 14.12
CA PRO A 40 -5.55 -6.25 15.38
C PRO A 40 -6.44 -7.51 15.35
N ASP A 41 -6.11 -8.47 16.20
CA ASP A 41 -6.95 -9.64 16.50
C ASP A 41 -7.94 -9.27 17.62
N SER A 42 -8.76 -8.28 17.39
CA SER A 42 -9.62 -7.65 18.40
C SER A 42 -10.89 -7.10 17.76
N ALA A 43 -11.95 -6.98 18.53
CA ALA A 43 -13.17 -6.27 18.17
C ALA A 43 -13.24 -4.87 18.84
N ASP A 44 -12.22 -4.49 19.62
CA ASP A 44 -12.15 -3.17 20.24
C ASP A 44 -11.59 -2.14 19.24
N PRO A 45 -12.35 -1.09 18.89
CA PRO A 45 -11.84 -0.04 18.01
C PRO A 45 -10.68 0.76 18.62
N ALA A 46 -10.49 0.75 19.94
CA ALA A 46 -9.38 1.42 20.60
C ALA A 46 -8.04 0.86 20.13
N ASP A 47 -7.92 -0.45 19.91
CA ASP A 47 -6.71 -1.10 19.42
C ASP A 47 -6.30 -0.58 18.03
N VAL A 48 -7.27 -0.25 17.18
CA VAL A 48 -7.02 0.35 15.86
C VAL A 48 -6.53 1.79 16.01
N TYR A 49 -7.17 2.57 16.86
CA TYR A 49 -6.80 3.99 17.05
C TYR A 49 -5.43 4.14 17.70
N ASP A 50 -5.09 3.27 18.65
CA ASP A 50 -3.78 3.28 19.32
C ASP A 50 -2.66 2.91 18.34
N ALA A 51 -2.88 1.90 17.49
CA ALA A 51 -1.94 1.55 16.42
C ALA A 51 -1.81 2.66 15.35
N ALA A 52 -2.88 3.33 15.01
CA ALA A 52 -2.88 4.39 13.98
C ALA A 52 -2.25 5.70 14.47
N ARG A 53 -2.31 6.01 15.75
CA ARG A 53 -1.87 7.31 16.31
C ARG A 53 -0.45 7.69 15.92
N PRO A 54 0.59 6.86 16.12
CA PRO A 54 1.96 7.20 15.74
C PRO A 54 2.12 7.37 14.22
N LEU A 55 1.34 6.67 13.40
CA LEU A 55 1.40 6.75 11.93
C LEU A 55 0.72 8.02 11.41
N GLY A 56 -0.37 8.44 12.05
CA GLY A 56 -1.15 9.60 11.62
C GLY A 56 -0.40 10.93 11.65
N GLU A 57 0.66 11.02 12.46
CA GLU A 57 1.51 12.20 12.56
C GLU A 57 2.50 12.33 11.39
N VAL A 58 2.86 11.21 10.76
CA VAL A 58 3.96 11.15 9.79
C VAL A 58 3.54 10.69 8.39
N ALA A 59 2.46 9.94 8.26
CA ALA A 59 2.00 9.38 6.99
C ALA A 59 0.91 10.24 6.32
N ASP A 60 0.88 10.22 4.99
CA ASP A 60 -0.18 10.84 4.18
C ASP A 60 -1.38 9.91 4.04
N ALA A 61 -1.13 8.59 4.10
CA ALA A 61 -2.17 7.59 4.18
C ALA A 61 -1.68 6.34 4.93
N ILE A 62 -2.63 5.62 5.54
CA ILE A 62 -2.38 4.43 6.34
C ILE A 62 -3.03 3.23 5.66
N ASN A 63 -2.23 2.25 5.24
CA ASN A 63 -2.73 1.02 4.64
C ASN A 63 -3.36 0.13 5.72
N ALA A 64 -4.62 -0.25 5.49
CA ALA A 64 -5.31 -1.30 6.24
C ALA A 64 -5.15 -2.63 5.49
N THR A 65 -4.29 -3.53 5.97
CA THR A 65 -4.00 -4.79 5.28
C THR A 65 -5.18 -5.74 5.27
N ASP A 66 -5.33 -6.54 4.22
CA ASP A 66 -6.42 -7.49 4.03
C ASP A 66 -5.94 -8.92 4.22
N ALA A 67 -5.98 -9.41 5.45
CA ALA A 67 -5.55 -10.75 5.84
C ALA A 67 -4.17 -11.11 5.24
N SER A 68 -3.18 -10.27 5.55
CA SER A 68 -1.80 -10.38 5.07
C SER A 68 -1.22 -11.76 5.41
N GLY A 69 -0.54 -12.40 4.44
CA GLY A 69 -0.04 -13.76 4.59
C GLY A 69 -1.14 -14.81 4.79
N ALA A 70 -2.39 -14.52 4.39
CA ALA A 70 -3.57 -15.36 4.56
C ALA A 70 -3.91 -15.68 6.03
N ASN A 71 -3.52 -14.79 6.97
CA ASN A 71 -3.89 -14.88 8.38
C ASN A 71 -5.19 -14.12 8.67
N CYS A 72 -6.02 -14.65 9.57
CA CYS A 72 -7.26 -14.01 9.95
C CYS A 72 -7.02 -12.87 10.93
N HIS A 73 -7.55 -11.69 10.61
CA HIS A 73 -7.50 -10.47 11.43
C HIS A 73 -8.79 -9.69 11.27
N MET A 74 -8.94 -8.55 11.98
CA MET A 74 -10.04 -7.62 11.71
C MET A 74 -10.03 -7.22 10.23
N SER A 75 -11.20 -7.15 9.60
CA SER A 75 -11.32 -6.88 8.16
C SER A 75 -10.77 -5.50 7.76
N SER A 76 -10.09 -5.43 6.63
CA SER A 76 -9.53 -4.19 6.08
C SER A 76 -10.58 -3.11 5.85
N ILE A 77 -11.81 -3.47 5.48
CA ILE A 77 -12.93 -2.52 5.32
C ILE A 77 -13.36 -1.95 6.68
N GLY A 78 -13.43 -2.77 7.74
CA GLY A 78 -13.73 -2.32 9.09
C GLY A 78 -12.68 -1.33 9.61
N ILE A 79 -11.39 -1.68 9.46
CA ILE A 79 -10.26 -0.80 9.81
C ILE A 79 -10.35 0.51 9.03
N SER A 80 -10.58 0.45 7.71
CA SER A 80 -10.64 1.65 6.87
C SER A 80 -11.78 2.58 7.29
N ALA A 81 -12.93 2.03 7.67
CA ALA A 81 -14.05 2.81 8.21
C ALA A 81 -13.70 3.49 9.54
N LEU A 82 -13.06 2.76 10.47
CA LEU A 82 -12.59 3.31 11.75
C LEU A 82 -11.56 4.43 11.55
N LEU A 83 -10.56 4.22 10.69
CA LEU A 83 -9.54 5.22 10.36
C LEU A 83 -10.16 6.48 9.74
N THR A 84 -11.09 6.32 8.80
CA THR A 84 -11.81 7.45 8.18
C THR A 84 -12.57 8.25 9.23
N ARG A 85 -13.30 7.57 10.13
CA ARG A 85 -14.04 8.20 11.22
C ARG A 85 -13.13 8.97 12.18
N ALA A 86 -11.89 8.51 12.36
CA ALA A 86 -10.87 9.19 13.18
C ALA A 86 -10.14 10.33 12.44
N GLY A 87 -10.49 10.62 11.17
CA GLY A 87 -9.89 11.70 10.37
C GLY A 87 -8.60 11.31 9.65
N TYR A 88 -8.22 10.03 9.66
CA TYR A 88 -7.10 9.53 8.87
C TYR A 88 -7.52 9.26 7.41
N SER A 89 -6.53 9.14 6.53
CA SER A 89 -6.71 8.76 5.12
C SER A 89 -6.31 7.29 4.94
N PRO A 90 -7.23 6.32 5.03
CA PRO A 90 -6.87 4.93 4.84
C PRO A 90 -6.61 4.61 3.37
N VAL A 91 -5.75 3.62 3.14
CA VAL A 91 -5.67 2.83 1.92
C VAL A 91 -6.35 1.49 2.20
N TYR A 92 -7.56 1.32 1.70
CA TYR A 92 -8.30 0.08 1.80
C TYR A 92 -7.64 -0.98 0.91
N GLN A 93 -6.98 -1.96 1.50
CA GLN A 93 -6.50 -3.13 0.76
C GLN A 93 -7.65 -4.11 0.56
N ILE A 94 -7.80 -4.58 -0.67
CA ILE A 94 -8.81 -5.59 -1.01
C ILE A 94 -8.17 -6.71 -1.84
N SER A 95 -8.27 -7.95 -1.34
CA SER A 95 -7.78 -9.15 -2.00
C SER A 95 -8.91 -9.91 -2.69
N CYS A 96 -8.55 -10.57 -3.80
CA CYS A 96 -9.48 -11.44 -4.54
C CYS A 96 -9.61 -12.83 -3.92
N ARG A 97 -8.77 -13.17 -2.94
CA ARG A 97 -8.71 -14.51 -2.35
C ARG A 97 -10.03 -14.93 -1.69
N ASP A 98 -10.65 -14.04 -0.92
CA ASP A 98 -11.74 -14.39 -0.02
C ASP A 98 -13.12 -13.96 -0.53
N ARG A 99 -13.18 -13.26 -1.69
CA ARG A 99 -14.39 -12.59 -2.19
C ARG A 99 -14.62 -12.85 -3.67
N ASN A 100 -15.87 -13.11 -4.04
CA ASN A 100 -16.27 -13.11 -5.44
C ASN A 100 -16.64 -11.70 -5.92
N ARG A 101 -16.88 -11.55 -7.22
CA ARG A 101 -17.22 -10.26 -7.85
C ARG A 101 -18.46 -9.56 -7.28
N ILE A 102 -19.39 -10.28 -6.69
CA ILE A 102 -20.59 -9.69 -6.04
C ILE A 102 -20.17 -9.00 -4.76
N ALA A 103 -19.44 -9.71 -3.88
CA ALA A 103 -18.93 -9.18 -2.63
C ALA A 103 -17.98 -8.02 -2.86
N ILE A 104 -17.03 -8.16 -3.80
CA ILE A 104 -16.06 -7.11 -4.15
C ILE A 104 -16.73 -5.80 -4.56
N GLN A 105 -17.70 -5.85 -5.49
CA GLN A 105 -18.40 -4.65 -5.94
C GLN A 105 -19.24 -4.02 -4.82
N GLY A 106 -19.84 -4.84 -3.97
CA GLY A 106 -20.57 -4.38 -2.79
C GLY A 106 -19.65 -3.71 -1.75
N ASP A 107 -18.52 -4.33 -1.43
CA ASP A 107 -17.53 -3.81 -0.48
C ASP A 107 -16.93 -2.49 -0.96
N VAL A 108 -16.64 -2.36 -2.26
CA VAL A 108 -16.14 -1.12 -2.87
C VAL A 108 -17.13 0.03 -2.71
N LEU A 109 -18.43 -0.20 -2.97
CA LEU A 109 -19.46 0.81 -2.73
C LEU A 109 -19.60 1.15 -1.25
N GLY A 110 -19.57 0.13 -0.38
CA GLY A 110 -19.66 0.30 1.07
C GLY A 110 -18.49 1.11 1.63
N ALA A 111 -17.26 0.80 1.21
CA ALA A 111 -16.06 1.55 1.60
C ALA A 111 -16.15 3.01 1.17
N ALA A 112 -16.53 3.28 -0.09
CA ALA A 112 -16.71 4.64 -0.59
C ALA A 112 -17.81 5.40 0.16
N ALA A 113 -18.93 4.74 0.48
CA ALA A 113 -20.01 5.33 1.28
C ALA A 113 -19.59 5.68 2.71
N MET A 114 -18.60 4.97 3.28
CA MET A 114 -17.99 5.28 4.58
C MET A 114 -16.89 6.35 4.49
N GLY A 115 -16.64 6.96 3.32
CA GLY A 115 -15.66 8.02 3.10
C GLY A 115 -14.25 7.54 2.77
N VAL A 116 -14.04 6.25 2.56
CA VAL A 116 -12.76 5.73 2.07
C VAL A 116 -12.50 6.23 0.66
N SER A 117 -11.30 6.78 0.41
CA SER A 117 -10.95 7.45 -0.84
C SER A 117 -9.76 6.82 -1.58
N ASN A 118 -9.09 5.83 -0.99
CA ASN A 118 -8.00 5.08 -1.63
C ASN A 118 -8.27 3.59 -1.54
N VAL A 119 -7.91 2.86 -2.60
CA VAL A 119 -7.95 1.40 -2.61
C VAL A 119 -6.66 0.82 -3.18
N LEU A 120 -6.16 -0.25 -2.60
CA LEU A 120 -5.05 -1.05 -3.14
C LEU A 120 -5.58 -2.42 -3.57
N CYS A 121 -5.53 -2.67 -4.87
CA CYS A 121 -6.05 -3.90 -5.49
C CYS A 121 -5.01 -5.02 -5.45
N LEU A 122 -5.33 -6.12 -4.79
CA LEU A 122 -4.45 -7.26 -4.58
C LEU A 122 -5.09 -8.54 -5.12
N THR A 123 -4.26 -9.44 -5.67
CA THR A 123 -4.72 -10.81 -5.92
C THR A 123 -4.93 -11.56 -4.60
N GLY A 124 -4.02 -11.37 -3.67
CA GLY A 124 -3.97 -12.08 -2.38
C GLY A 124 -3.07 -13.31 -2.41
N ASP A 125 -2.55 -13.68 -1.25
CA ASP A 125 -1.74 -14.89 -1.06
C ASP A 125 -2.61 -16.13 -1.03
N GLY A 126 -2.05 -17.30 -1.36
CA GLY A 126 -2.78 -18.56 -1.26
C GLY A 126 -3.12 -18.92 0.19
N VAL A 127 -4.31 -19.49 0.44
CA VAL A 127 -4.78 -19.84 1.79
C VAL A 127 -3.85 -20.80 2.54
N GLY A 128 -3.10 -21.63 1.82
CA GLY A 128 -2.21 -22.64 2.41
C GLY A 128 -1.00 -22.09 3.16
N VAL A 129 -0.69 -20.79 3.02
CA VAL A 129 0.44 -20.15 3.76
C VAL A 129 0.00 -19.51 5.08
N GLY A 130 -1.31 -19.39 5.32
CA GLY A 130 -1.87 -18.73 6.49
C GLY A 130 -2.32 -19.68 7.60
N ASP A 131 -3.02 -19.12 8.57
CA ASP A 131 -3.51 -19.81 9.77
C ASP A 131 -4.80 -20.63 9.55
N GLN A 132 -5.44 -20.48 8.36
CA GLN A 132 -6.66 -21.19 7.97
C GLN A 132 -6.46 -21.98 6.65
N PRO A 133 -5.54 -22.97 6.59
CA PRO A 133 -5.19 -23.64 5.33
C PRO A 133 -6.34 -24.46 4.72
N GLY A 134 -7.39 -24.76 5.51
CA GLY A 134 -8.61 -25.42 5.04
C GLY A 134 -9.65 -24.47 4.42
N ALA A 135 -9.44 -23.17 4.45
CA ALA A 135 -10.35 -22.21 3.84
C ALA A 135 -10.48 -22.45 2.32
N LYS A 136 -11.64 -22.11 1.77
CA LYS A 136 -11.88 -22.25 0.31
C LYS A 136 -11.54 -20.93 -0.39
N PRO A 137 -10.47 -20.86 -1.18
CA PRO A 137 -10.15 -19.66 -1.93
C PRO A 137 -11.19 -19.43 -3.03
N VAL A 138 -11.49 -18.17 -3.31
CA VAL A 138 -12.44 -17.76 -4.35
C VAL A 138 -11.72 -17.41 -5.64
N PHE A 139 -10.82 -16.41 -5.61
CA PHE A 139 -10.05 -15.92 -6.76
C PHE A 139 -10.90 -15.76 -8.04
N ASP A 140 -12.11 -15.20 -7.91
CA ASP A 140 -12.97 -14.86 -9.06
C ASP A 140 -12.33 -13.75 -9.92
N PHE A 141 -11.47 -12.95 -9.31
CA PHE A 141 -10.61 -11.95 -9.94
C PHE A 141 -9.14 -12.18 -9.62
N ASP A 142 -8.30 -11.50 -10.38
CA ASP A 142 -6.93 -11.13 -10.05
C ASP A 142 -6.83 -9.60 -9.87
N SER A 143 -5.65 -9.08 -9.53
CA SER A 143 -5.47 -7.65 -9.33
C SER A 143 -5.76 -6.80 -10.59
N LEU A 144 -5.57 -7.32 -11.79
CA LEU A 144 -5.84 -6.60 -13.04
C LEU A 144 -7.34 -6.50 -13.31
N SER A 145 -8.05 -7.62 -13.20
CA SER A 145 -9.51 -7.65 -13.37
C SER A 145 -10.22 -6.85 -12.27
N LEU A 146 -9.69 -6.88 -11.05
CA LEU A 146 -10.17 -6.06 -9.93
C LEU A 146 -10.00 -4.56 -10.23
N LEU A 147 -8.83 -4.11 -10.67
CA LEU A 147 -8.58 -2.72 -11.07
C LEU A 147 -9.56 -2.26 -12.15
N ARG A 148 -9.71 -3.04 -13.24
CA ARG A 148 -10.66 -2.74 -14.32
C ARG A 148 -12.10 -2.63 -13.81
N THR A 149 -12.49 -3.54 -12.91
CA THR A 149 -13.84 -3.52 -12.33
C THR A 149 -14.10 -2.24 -11.54
N ILE A 150 -13.18 -1.86 -10.62
CA ILE A 150 -13.38 -0.64 -9.82
C ILE A 150 -13.32 0.61 -10.72
N ARG A 151 -12.43 0.64 -11.71
CA ARG A 151 -12.38 1.72 -12.68
C ARG A 151 -13.71 1.85 -13.46
N THR A 152 -14.28 0.75 -13.95
CA THR A 152 -15.60 0.74 -14.61
C THR A 152 -16.70 1.27 -13.67
N MET A 153 -16.69 0.83 -12.40
CA MET A 153 -17.65 1.33 -11.41
C MET A 153 -17.53 2.84 -11.19
N ARG A 154 -16.31 3.37 -11.14
CA ARG A 154 -16.02 4.79 -10.93
C ARG A 154 -16.30 5.63 -12.17
N ASP A 155 -15.69 5.27 -13.32
CA ASP A 155 -15.62 6.12 -14.50
C ASP A 155 -16.86 5.96 -15.41
N GLU A 156 -17.38 4.72 -15.57
CA GLU A 156 -18.54 4.41 -16.39
C GLU A 156 -19.85 4.37 -15.58
N ARG A 157 -19.77 4.40 -14.25
CA ARG A 157 -20.92 4.31 -13.33
C ARG A 157 -21.75 3.04 -13.56
N LYS A 158 -21.07 1.90 -13.76
CA LYS A 158 -21.70 0.61 -14.05
C LYS A 158 -21.11 -0.51 -13.20
N PHE A 159 -21.97 -1.41 -12.75
CA PHE A 159 -21.57 -2.75 -12.34
C PHE A 159 -21.13 -3.57 -13.54
N LEU A 160 -20.41 -4.67 -13.32
CA LEU A 160 -20.04 -5.62 -14.37
C LEU A 160 -21.26 -6.22 -15.10
N SER A 161 -22.43 -6.24 -14.46
CA SER A 161 -23.68 -6.64 -15.09
C SER A 161 -24.25 -5.63 -16.10
N GLY A 162 -23.63 -4.44 -16.21
CA GLY A 162 -24.14 -3.32 -17.01
C GLY A 162 -25.15 -2.44 -16.29
N ARG A 163 -25.63 -2.84 -15.10
CA ARG A 163 -26.57 -2.04 -14.29
C ARG A 163 -25.90 -0.76 -13.82
N THR A 164 -26.62 0.37 -13.92
CA THR A 164 -26.13 1.69 -13.56
C THR A 164 -25.93 1.85 -12.04
N ILE A 165 -24.87 2.56 -11.66
CA ILE A 165 -24.57 3.02 -10.29
C ILE A 165 -25.00 4.48 -10.19
N THR A 166 -25.86 4.83 -9.24
CA THR A 166 -26.36 6.20 -9.06
C THR A 166 -25.24 7.17 -8.69
N ASN A 167 -24.48 6.84 -7.63
CA ASN A 167 -23.32 7.61 -7.18
C ASN A 167 -22.09 6.68 -7.22
N PRO A 168 -21.11 6.94 -8.11
CA PRO A 168 -19.96 6.06 -8.29
C PRO A 168 -18.98 6.13 -7.09
N PRO A 169 -18.18 5.08 -6.83
CA PRO A 169 -17.16 5.11 -5.80
C PRO A 169 -15.98 6.00 -6.23
N LEU A 170 -15.81 7.14 -5.58
CA LEU A 170 -14.73 8.10 -5.87
C LEU A 170 -13.43 7.67 -5.20
N LEU A 171 -12.74 6.72 -5.82
CA LEU A 171 -11.54 6.05 -5.27
C LEU A 171 -10.30 6.33 -6.12
N PHE A 172 -9.20 6.65 -5.46
CA PHE A 172 -7.86 6.67 -6.05
C PHE A 172 -7.32 5.24 -6.08
N LEU A 173 -7.02 4.72 -7.28
CA LEU A 173 -6.78 3.30 -7.51
C LEU A 173 -5.29 2.95 -7.43
N GLY A 174 -4.93 2.05 -6.55
CA GLY A 174 -3.58 1.53 -6.41
C GLY A 174 -3.46 0.03 -6.70
N ALA A 175 -2.25 -0.40 -6.97
CA ALA A 175 -1.87 -1.80 -7.06
C ALA A 175 -0.49 -2.04 -6.46
N ALA A 176 -0.20 -3.30 -6.10
CA ALA A 176 1.13 -3.69 -5.67
C ALA A 176 2.00 -4.09 -6.87
N GLU A 177 3.33 -3.90 -6.78
CA GLU A 177 4.31 -4.46 -7.72
C GLU A 177 5.53 -4.97 -6.97
N ASN A 178 6.18 -5.98 -7.53
CA ASN A 178 7.43 -6.49 -7.01
C ASN A 178 8.54 -6.39 -8.06
N PRO A 179 9.38 -5.34 -8.02
CA PRO A 179 10.45 -5.13 -8.98
C PRO A 179 11.65 -6.06 -8.78
N CYS A 180 11.78 -6.67 -7.59
CA CYS A 180 12.95 -7.45 -7.21
C CYS A 180 12.78 -8.97 -7.35
N ILE A 181 11.82 -9.44 -8.16
CA ILE A 181 11.60 -10.86 -8.44
C ILE A 181 11.76 -11.15 -9.94
N PRO A 182 12.50 -12.21 -10.33
CA PRO A 182 12.64 -12.56 -11.74
C PRO A 182 11.31 -13.01 -12.38
N PRO A 183 11.15 -12.94 -13.70
CA PRO A 183 12.12 -12.34 -14.64
C PRO A 183 12.06 -10.80 -14.59
N TYR A 184 13.22 -10.17 -14.36
CA TYR A 184 13.31 -8.73 -14.09
C TYR A 184 12.86 -7.86 -15.27
N GLU A 185 13.15 -8.28 -16.48
CA GLU A 185 12.81 -7.57 -17.72
C GLU A 185 11.29 -7.47 -17.92
N TRP A 186 10.55 -8.42 -17.36
CA TRP A 186 9.10 -8.46 -17.46
C TRP A 186 8.39 -7.58 -16.41
N ARG A 187 9.07 -7.16 -15.35
CA ARG A 187 8.42 -6.38 -14.27
C ARG A 187 7.89 -5.03 -14.74
N PRO A 188 8.61 -4.23 -15.52
CA PRO A 188 8.07 -2.99 -16.08
C PRO A 188 6.90 -3.21 -17.04
N GLU A 189 6.92 -4.30 -17.82
CA GLU A 189 5.81 -4.66 -18.71
C GLU A 189 4.55 -5.07 -17.92
N ARG A 190 4.74 -5.76 -16.79
CA ARG A 190 3.65 -6.08 -15.87
C ARG A 190 3.08 -4.83 -15.23
N LEU A 191 3.92 -3.89 -14.83
CA LEU A 191 3.51 -2.58 -14.35
C LEU A 191 2.66 -1.85 -15.40
N ALA A 192 3.09 -1.85 -16.68
CA ALA A 192 2.33 -1.24 -17.76
C ALA A 192 0.91 -1.80 -17.87
N LYS A 193 0.71 -3.12 -17.71
CA LYS A 193 -0.62 -3.74 -17.70
C LYS A 193 -1.49 -3.25 -16.52
N LYS A 194 -0.89 -2.98 -15.36
CA LYS A 194 -1.62 -2.43 -14.21
C LYS A 194 -2.05 -0.98 -14.45
N VAL A 195 -1.17 -0.18 -15.06
CA VAL A 195 -1.49 1.19 -15.47
C VAL A 195 -2.63 1.19 -16.49
N GLU A 196 -2.57 0.33 -17.50
CA GLU A 196 -3.63 0.16 -18.49
C GLU A 196 -4.96 -0.27 -17.83
N ALA A 197 -4.91 -1.14 -16.82
CA ALA A 197 -6.07 -1.58 -16.05
C ALA A 197 -6.67 -0.48 -15.18
N GLY A 198 -5.94 0.62 -14.91
CA GLY A 198 -6.43 1.78 -14.17
C GLY A 198 -5.68 2.10 -12.89
N ALA A 199 -4.51 1.50 -12.64
CA ALA A 199 -3.68 1.88 -11.51
C ALA A 199 -3.15 3.31 -11.65
N GLU A 200 -3.36 4.14 -10.64
CA GLU A 200 -2.94 5.53 -10.55
C GLU A 200 -1.75 5.69 -9.60
N TYR A 201 -1.58 4.75 -8.67
CA TYR A 201 -0.37 4.62 -7.87
C TYR A 201 0.01 3.15 -7.67
N ILE A 202 1.29 2.94 -7.40
CA ILE A 202 1.86 1.61 -7.11
C ILE A 202 2.57 1.67 -5.77
N GLN A 203 2.35 0.68 -4.92
CA GLN A 203 3.18 0.40 -3.76
C GLN A 203 4.01 -0.84 -4.08
N THR A 204 5.34 -0.72 -4.01
CA THR A 204 6.19 -1.88 -4.27
C THR A 204 6.32 -2.76 -3.03
N ASN A 205 6.69 -4.02 -3.22
CA ASN A 205 7.20 -4.86 -2.15
C ASN A 205 8.51 -4.29 -1.60
N TYR A 206 9.07 -4.87 -0.54
CA TYR A 206 10.32 -4.41 0.08
C TYR A 206 11.48 -4.30 -0.90
N ILE A 207 12.14 -3.14 -0.92
CA ILE A 207 13.35 -2.86 -1.69
C ILE A 207 14.54 -2.80 -0.74
N TYR A 208 15.42 -3.80 -0.81
CA TYR A 208 16.72 -3.81 -0.14
C TYR A 208 17.88 -3.77 -1.14
N ASP A 209 17.62 -4.12 -2.41
CA ASP A 209 18.57 -4.03 -3.53
C ASP A 209 18.29 -2.76 -4.35
N VAL A 210 18.93 -1.66 -3.94
CA VAL A 210 18.75 -0.36 -4.60
C VAL A 210 19.23 -0.37 -6.05
N PRO A 211 20.41 -0.93 -6.40
CA PRO A 211 20.84 -1.03 -7.79
C PRO A 211 19.87 -1.81 -8.70
N LEU A 212 19.26 -2.87 -8.20
CA LEU A 212 18.25 -3.62 -8.95
C LEU A 212 16.99 -2.77 -9.17
N PHE A 213 16.56 -2.04 -8.14
CA PHE A 213 15.42 -1.15 -8.23
C PHE A 213 15.67 0.04 -9.17
N GLU A 214 16.88 0.61 -9.19
CA GLU A 214 17.26 1.67 -10.13
C GLU A 214 17.16 1.21 -11.60
N LYS A 215 17.58 -0.03 -11.89
CA LYS A 215 17.41 -0.64 -13.23
C LYS A 215 15.94 -0.78 -13.61
N PHE A 216 15.10 -1.22 -12.66
CA PHE A 216 13.65 -1.25 -12.86
C PHE A 216 13.09 0.14 -13.15
N MET A 217 13.45 1.16 -12.35
CA MET A 217 12.98 2.53 -12.53
C MET A 217 13.49 3.17 -13.83
N ALA A 218 14.70 2.83 -14.28
CA ALA A 218 15.19 3.26 -15.60
C ALA A 218 14.25 2.76 -16.70
N ARG A 219 13.89 1.48 -16.68
CA ARG A 219 12.98 0.90 -17.67
C ARG A 219 11.55 1.46 -17.55
N VAL A 220 11.09 1.75 -16.32
CA VAL A 220 9.80 2.44 -16.08
C VAL A 220 9.78 3.80 -16.79
N ARG A 221 10.87 4.57 -16.69
CA ARG A 221 11.01 5.87 -17.38
C ARG A 221 11.10 5.71 -18.89
N ASP A 222 11.86 4.74 -19.40
CA ASP A 222 11.96 4.45 -20.85
C ASP A 222 10.58 4.18 -21.47
N LEU A 223 9.68 3.52 -20.71
CA LEU A 223 8.31 3.24 -21.11
C LEU A 223 7.36 4.43 -20.85
N GLY A 224 7.85 5.53 -20.26
CA GLY A 224 7.05 6.70 -19.89
C GLY A 224 5.97 6.43 -18.83
N LEU A 225 6.15 5.37 -18.03
CA LEU A 225 5.17 4.97 -17.01
C LEU A 225 5.24 5.87 -15.78
N ASP A 226 6.41 6.42 -15.46
CA ASP A 226 6.63 7.39 -14.38
C ASP A 226 5.80 8.68 -14.51
N LYS A 227 5.33 8.98 -15.72
CA LYS A 227 4.41 10.10 -16.02
C LYS A 227 2.94 9.71 -15.96
N LYS A 228 2.63 8.43 -15.83
CA LYS A 228 1.25 7.89 -15.87
C LYS A 228 0.80 7.34 -14.52
N VAL A 229 1.74 6.97 -13.65
CA VAL A 229 1.46 6.33 -12.37
C VAL A 229 2.49 6.76 -11.34
N TYR A 230 2.06 6.99 -10.11
CA TYR A 230 2.94 7.33 -8.99
C TYR A 230 3.55 6.06 -8.39
N ILE A 231 4.86 6.01 -8.21
CA ILE A 231 5.57 4.86 -7.63
C ILE A 231 5.98 5.17 -6.19
N LEU A 232 5.47 4.39 -5.25
CA LEU A 232 5.85 4.44 -3.84
C LEU A 232 6.69 3.20 -3.52
N ALA A 233 7.98 3.42 -3.23
CA ALA A 233 8.91 2.33 -2.96
C ALA A 233 8.67 1.73 -1.57
N GLY A 234 8.49 0.42 -1.50
CA GLY A 234 8.31 -0.34 -0.27
C GLY A 234 9.62 -0.48 0.49
N VAL A 235 9.66 -0.09 1.75
CA VAL A 235 10.83 -0.21 2.63
C VAL A 235 10.41 -0.67 4.03
N GLY A 236 11.33 -1.24 4.78
CA GLY A 236 11.05 -1.63 6.17
C GLY A 236 12.30 -2.04 6.93
N PRO A 237 12.28 -1.95 8.27
CA PRO A 237 13.42 -2.28 9.09
C PRO A 237 13.64 -3.80 9.20
N LEU A 238 14.89 -4.21 9.28
CA LEU A 238 15.29 -5.58 9.57
C LEU A 238 15.52 -5.76 11.08
N ALA A 239 14.94 -6.80 11.67
CA ALA A 239 15.08 -7.03 13.11
C ALA A 239 16.44 -7.65 13.47
N SER A 240 17.00 -8.52 12.62
CA SER A 240 18.28 -9.20 12.79
C SER A 240 18.73 -9.86 11.49
N ALA A 241 20.00 -10.27 11.40
CA ALA A 241 20.51 -11.05 10.27
C ALA A 241 19.74 -12.37 10.08
N ARG A 242 19.37 -13.04 11.20
CA ARG A 242 18.54 -14.26 11.16
C ARG A 242 17.18 -13.98 10.54
N ALA A 243 16.51 -12.90 10.95
CA ALA A 243 15.23 -12.50 10.39
C ALA A 243 15.35 -12.14 8.89
N ALA A 244 16.42 -11.44 8.50
CA ALA A 244 16.70 -11.10 7.10
C ALA A 244 16.87 -12.35 6.22
N ARG A 245 17.64 -13.35 6.69
CA ARG A 245 17.78 -14.64 5.99
C ARG A 245 16.46 -15.38 5.89
N TRP A 246 15.69 -15.40 6.98
CA TRP A 246 14.39 -16.03 7.00
C TRP A 246 13.44 -15.37 5.98
N MET A 247 13.37 -14.03 5.98
CA MET A 247 12.56 -13.28 5.01
C MET A 247 12.97 -13.61 3.57
N ARG A 248 14.27 -13.59 3.27
CA ARG A 248 14.80 -13.91 1.93
C ARG A 248 14.43 -15.32 1.48
N SER A 249 14.37 -16.28 2.39
CA SER A 249 14.13 -17.69 2.07
C SER A 249 12.65 -18.08 2.08
N ASN A 250 11.81 -17.38 2.86
CA ASN A 250 10.44 -17.81 3.15
C ASN A 250 9.36 -16.83 2.67
N VAL A 251 9.72 -15.57 2.43
CA VAL A 251 8.73 -14.59 1.95
C VAL A 251 8.88 -14.43 0.44
N PRO A 252 7.89 -14.86 -0.35
CA PRO A 252 7.99 -14.81 -1.79
C PRO A 252 8.26 -13.39 -2.32
N GLY A 253 9.31 -13.27 -3.14
CA GLY A 253 9.63 -12.01 -3.81
C GLY A 253 10.40 -11.00 -2.97
N ILE A 254 10.88 -11.36 -1.79
CA ILE A 254 11.82 -10.52 -1.04
C ILE A 254 13.26 -10.91 -1.44
N HIS A 255 13.98 -9.92 -1.99
CA HIS A 255 15.39 -10.02 -2.29
C HIS A 255 16.20 -9.15 -1.31
N ILE A 256 17.08 -9.79 -0.52
CA ILE A 256 17.98 -9.09 0.42
C ILE A 256 19.41 -9.45 0.04
N PRO A 257 20.23 -8.48 -0.42
CA PRO A 257 21.64 -8.70 -0.77
C PRO A 257 22.47 -9.21 0.40
N ASP A 258 23.50 -10.02 0.11
CA ASP A 258 24.42 -10.54 1.14
C ASP A 258 25.07 -9.38 1.91
N ALA A 259 25.44 -8.30 1.24
CA ALA A 259 26.03 -7.13 1.90
C ALA A 259 25.13 -6.53 3.01
N VAL A 260 23.80 -6.56 2.84
CA VAL A 260 22.84 -6.12 3.87
C VAL A 260 22.81 -7.10 5.02
N ILE A 261 22.82 -8.40 4.74
CA ILE A 261 22.85 -9.44 5.77
C ILE A 261 24.16 -9.39 6.57
N ASP A 262 25.32 -9.26 5.90
CA ASP A 262 26.63 -9.13 6.52
C ASP A 262 26.71 -7.89 7.41
N ARG A 263 26.14 -6.78 6.97
CA ARG A 263 26.02 -5.56 7.77
C ARG A 263 25.23 -5.79 9.05
N MET A 264 24.11 -6.51 8.95
CA MET A 264 23.29 -6.88 10.11
C MET A 264 24.00 -7.86 11.05
N GLU A 265 24.85 -8.75 10.53
CA GLU A 265 25.64 -9.70 11.36
C GLU A 265 26.73 -9.01 12.17
N LYS A 266 27.39 -8.02 11.58
CA LYS A 266 28.47 -7.27 12.22
C LYS A 266 27.98 -6.25 13.24
N ALA A 267 26.67 -6.00 13.28
CA ALA A 267 26.09 -4.98 14.14
C ALA A 267 26.03 -5.43 15.61
N GLU A 268 26.58 -4.63 16.53
CA GLU A 268 26.45 -4.83 17.97
C GLU A 268 24.99 -4.78 18.44
N LYS A 269 24.19 -3.92 17.79
CA LYS A 269 22.75 -3.72 18.07
C LYS A 269 21.92 -3.90 16.79
N PRO A 270 21.61 -5.15 16.39
CA PRO A 270 20.99 -5.44 15.11
C PRO A 270 19.68 -4.69 14.86
N GLY A 271 18.82 -4.52 15.87
CA GLY A 271 17.56 -3.78 15.71
C GLY A 271 17.76 -2.28 15.40
N GLN A 272 18.80 -1.65 15.98
CA GLN A 272 19.14 -0.27 15.66
C GLN A 272 19.76 -0.17 14.25
N GLU A 273 20.61 -1.12 13.87
CA GLU A 273 21.20 -1.16 12.54
C GLU A 273 20.13 -1.37 11.46
N GLY A 274 19.17 -2.27 11.67
CA GLY A 274 18.06 -2.46 10.75
C GLY A 274 17.15 -1.23 10.60
N LYS A 275 16.97 -0.46 11.68
CA LYS A 275 16.31 0.84 11.65
C LYS A 275 17.11 1.84 10.80
N LYS A 276 18.43 1.94 11.02
CA LYS A 276 19.34 2.81 10.25
C LYS A 276 19.34 2.47 8.76
N ILE A 277 19.40 1.17 8.42
CA ILE A 277 19.30 0.71 7.03
C ILE A 277 17.98 1.21 6.41
N CYS A 278 16.85 1.10 7.12
CA CYS A 278 15.57 1.58 6.61
C CYS A 278 15.55 3.10 6.39
N VAL A 279 16.13 3.87 7.31
CA VAL A 279 16.29 5.34 7.14
C VAL A 279 17.10 5.67 5.89
N GLU A 280 18.24 5.00 5.70
CA GLU A 280 19.10 5.17 4.51
C GLU A 280 18.37 4.79 3.22
N LEU A 281 17.57 3.71 3.24
CA LEU A 281 16.74 3.31 2.10
C LEU A 281 15.73 4.40 1.74
N ILE A 282 15.01 4.97 2.71
CA ILE A 282 14.07 6.07 2.45
C ILE A 282 14.78 7.25 1.77
N GLN A 283 15.97 7.61 2.24
CA GLN A 283 16.77 8.70 1.66
C GLN A 283 17.18 8.40 0.22
N GLN A 284 17.65 7.17 -0.05
CA GLN A 284 18.02 6.74 -1.39
C GLN A 284 16.81 6.71 -2.34
N MET A 285 15.65 6.19 -1.87
CA MET A 285 14.42 6.16 -2.69
C MET A 285 13.97 7.55 -3.12
N ARG A 286 14.14 8.57 -2.27
CA ARG A 286 13.81 9.96 -2.60
C ARG A 286 14.65 10.49 -3.78
N ASP A 287 15.88 10.04 -3.91
CA ASP A 287 16.82 10.53 -4.90
C ASP A 287 16.71 9.79 -6.25
N ILE A 288 15.94 8.71 -6.33
CA ILE A 288 15.71 7.96 -7.57
C ILE A 288 14.65 8.65 -8.42
N ALA A 289 15.01 9.02 -9.65
CA ALA A 289 14.10 9.69 -10.58
C ALA A 289 12.88 8.82 -10.91
N GLY A 290 11.67 9.39 -10.79
CA GLY A 290 10.39 8.73 -11.03
C GLY A 290 9.78 8.04 -9.80
N VAL A 291 10.48 8.03 -8.66
CA VAL A 291 9.91 7.61 -7.37
C VAL A 291 9.15 8.78 -6.76
N SER A 292 7.88 8.57 -6.45
CA SER A 292 6.96 9.61 -5.96
C SER A 292 6.76 9.58 -4.44
N GLY A 293 7.28 8.55 -3.77
CA GLY A 293 7.13 8.38 -2.34
C GLY A 293 7.65 7.05 -1.82
N VAL A 294 7.42 6.81 -0.55
CA VAL A 294 7.74 5.53 0.10
C VAL A 294 6.50 4.93 0.78
N HIS A 295 6.50 3.60 0.83
CA HIS A 295 5.58 2.80 1.62
C HIS A 295 6.36 2.08 2.71
N VAL A 296 6.18 2.48 3.98
CA VAL A 296 6.95 1.94 5.11
C VAL A 296 6.17 0.84 5.79
N MET A 297 6.74 -0.36 5.82
CA MET A 297 6.11 -1.58 6.34
C MET A 297 6.91 -2.14 7.51
N ALA A 298 6.24 -2.42 8.62
CA ALA A 298 6.83 -3.16 9.74
C ALA A 298 5.73 -3.82 10.56
N TYR A 299 5.71 -5.15 10.58
CA TYR A 299 4.66 -5.91 11.24
C TYR A 299 4.54 -5.55 12.73
N ARG A 300 3.39 -4.97 13.12
CA ARG A 300 3.03 -4.57 14.51
C ARG A 300 4.10 -3.70 15.20
N LYS A 301 4.71 -2.75 14.44
CA LYS A 301 5.75 -1.84 14.96
C LYS A 301 5.52 -0.40 14.53
N GLU A 302 4.30 0.08 14.66
CA GLU A 302 3.84 1.38 14.19
C GLU A 302 4.65 2.54 14.79
N HIS A 303 5.04 2.45 16.08
CA HIS A 303 5.93 3.43 16.73
C HIS A 303 7.30 3.48 16.05
N GLN A 304 7.90 2.31 15.76
CA GLN A 304 9.19 2.26 15.08
C GLN A 304 9.11 2.81 13.66
N VAL A 305 8.00 2.57 12.96
CA VAL A 305 7.75 3.16 11.62
C VAL A 305 7.71 4.68 11.72
N SER A 306 7.00 5.23 12.69
CA SER A 306 6.95 6.69 12.92
C SER A 306 8.34 7.28 13.18
N GLU A 307 9.14 6.67 14.06
CA GLU A 307 10.51 7.10 14.34
C GLU A 307 11.40 7.06 13.07
N ILE A 308 11.34 5.98 12.29
CA ILE A 308 12.09 5.83 11.04
C ILE A 308 11.76 6.95 10.06
N ILE A 309 10.47 7.25 9.89
CA ILE A 309 10.04 8.33 8.99
C ILE A 309 10.56 9.68 9.46
N GLN A 310 10.51 9.96 10.77
CA GLN A 310 11.03 11.21 11.35
C GLN A 310 12.54 11.32 11.16
N GLU A 311 13.30 10.26 11.49
CA GLU A 311 14.77 10.23 11.38
C GLU A 311 15.26 10.29 9.92
N SER A 312 14.47 9.82 8.96
CA SER A 312 14.83 9.92 7.53
C SER A 312 14.92 11.34 6.99
N GLY A 313 14.32 12.31 7.70
CA GLY A 313 14.32 13.72 7.31
C GLY A 313 13.38 14.07 6.15
N VAL A 314 12.63 13.10 5.59
CA VAL A 314 11.75 13.36 4.44
C VAL A 314 10.57 14.28 4.77
N LEU A 315 10.21 14.41 6.05
CA LEU A 315 9.19 15.37 6.49
C LEU A 315 9.66 16.83 6.44
N ALA A 316 10.94 17.09 6.60
CA ALA A 316 11.50 18.45 6.59
C ALA A 316 11.36 19.13 5.23
N SER A 317 11.44 18.39 4.15
CA SER A 317 11.24 18.89 2.78
C SER A 317 9.81 19.37 2.51
N ARG A 318 8.84 19.02 3.37
CA ARG A 318 7.42 19.41 3.25
C ARG A 318 7.11 20.79 3.80
N LYS A 319 7.98 21.35 4.67
CA LYS A 319 7.77 22.67 5.32
C LYS A 319 8.19 23.85 4.45
N ARG A 320 8.73 23.61 3.23
CA ARG A 320 9.25 24.64 2.32
C ARG A 320 8.42 24.88 1.05
N ALA A 321 7.19 24.35 1.01
CA ALA A 321 6.26 24.58 -0.11
C ALA A 321 5.03 25.36 0.35
#